data_e623feb779f5738566543ed23835707a
#
_entry.id   e623feb779f5738566543ed23835707a
#
_cell.length_a   1.000
_cell.length_b   1.000
_cell.length_c   1.000
_cell.angle_alpha   90.00
_cell.angle_beta   90.00
_cell.angle_gamma   90.00
#
_symmetry.space_group_name_H-M   'P 1'
#
loop_
_entity.id
_entity.type
_entity.pdbx_description
1 polymer ?
#
loop_
_entity_poly.entity_id
_entity_poly.type
_entity_poly.pdbx_seq_one_letter_code
_entity_poly.pdbx_strand_id
1 'polypeptide(L)'
;ISQRTTMIKIFFKTLRLILTPFMLLWSSLATPKGVLRPPMDQQQVNQECSRLALYHFKTCPFCIKVRHEMARLSLPITLRDAQHDPKHRADLLAEGGKIQTPCLQITDNACKVQWLYESKEIITYLQQRFSLAV
;
A
#
# COMPACT_ATOMS: atom_id res chain seq x y z
N ILE A 1 30.16 34.97 20.41
CA ILE A 1 29.54 34.69 19.10
C ILE A 1 29.65 33.20 18.75
N SER A 2 30.79 32.54 19.04
CA SER A 2 30.95 31.10 18.79
C SER A 2 30.08 30.23 19.70
N GLN A 3 29.78 30.68 20.93
CA GLN A 3 28.92 29.92 21.86
C GLN A 3 27.46 29.88 21.42
N ARG A 4 26.93 30.96 20.84
CA ARG A 4 25.54 30.97 20.32
C ARG A 4 25.37 29.99 19.15
N THR A 5 26.36 29.97 18.26
CA THR A 5 26.33 29.06 17.11
C THR A 5 26.38 27.59 17.54
N THR A 6 27.22 27.30 18.56
CA THR A 6 27.34 25.96 19.12
C THR A 6 26.05 25.52 19.84
N MET A 7 25.42 26.41 20.61
CA MET A 7 24.15 26.14 21.29
C MET A 7 22.99 25.86 20.31
N ILE A 8 22.94 26.65 19.23
CA ILE A 8 21.94 26.45 18.18
C ILE A 8 22.13 25.09 17.51
N LYS A 9 23.36 24.71 17.20
CA LYS A 9 23.65 23.38 16.61
C LYS A 9 23.25 22.23 17.54
N ILE A 10 23.58 22.37 18.83
CA ILE A 10 23.20 21.38 19.85
C ILE A 10 21.66 21.31 19.98
N PHE A 11 20.99 22.46 20.00
CA PHE A 11 19.54 22.55 20.08
C PHE A 11 18.88 21.83 18.90
N PHE A 12 19.29 22.09 17.67
CA PHE A 12 18.77 21.42 16.49
C PHE A 12 19.06 19.93 16.48
N LYS A 13 20.25 19.53 16.92
CA LYS A 13 20.63 18.12 17.02
C LYS A 13 19.77 17.39 18.05
N THR A 14 19.54 18.00 19.20
CA THR A 14 18.68 17.45 20.26
C THR A 14 17.24 17.39 19.81
N LEU A 15 16.74 18.44 19.17
CA LEU A 15 15.38 18.49 18.62
C LEU A 15 15.18 17.38 17.58
N ARG A 16 16.15 17.16 16.71
CA ARG A 16 16.12 16.12 15.70
C ARG A 16 16.08 14.71 16.32
N LEU A 17 16.84 14.50 17.40
CA LEU A 17 16.86 13.24 18.13
C LEU A 17 15.55 12.96 18.84
N ILE A 18 14.83 13.99 19.29
CA ILE A 18 13.52 13.86 19.95
C ILE A 18 12.42 13.66 18.92
N LEU A 19 12.47 14.40 17.79
CA LEU A 19 11.41 14.34 16.77
C LEU A 19 11.43 13.06 15.95
N THR A 20 12.62 12.48 15.69
CA THR A 20 12.71 11.26 14.87
C THR A 20 11.92 10.09 15.44
N PRO A 21 12.11 9.69 16.72
CA PRO A 21 11.30 8.60 17.30
C PRO A 21 9.82 8.98 17.42
N PHE A 22 9.48 10.25 17.63
CA PHE A 22 8.10 10.72 17.67
C PHE A 22 7.44 10.60 16.31
N MET A 23 8.13 10.95 15.22
CA MET A 23 7.62 10.80 13.86
C MET A 23 7.43 9.34 13.48
N LEU A 24 8.34 8.47 13.88
CA LEU A 24 8.21 7.02 13.65
C LEU A 24 7.03 6.44 14.42
N LEU A 25 6.83 6.87 15.66
CA LEU A 25 5.68 6.45 16.47
C LEU A 25 4.36 6.95 15.87
N TRP A 26 4.32 8.22 15.44
CA TRP A 26 3.16 8.79 14.79
C TRP A 26 2.82 8.06 13.49
N SER A 27 3.82 7.77 12.66
CA SER A 27 3.66 7.00 11.42
C SER A 27 3.09 5.60 11.70
N SER A 28 3.58 4.94 12.74
CA SER A 28 3.08 3.64 13.17
C SER A 28 1.61 3.71 13.65
N LEU A 29 1.23 4.79 14.35
CA LEU A 29 -0.13 5.00 14.83
C LEU A 29 -1.09 5.44 13.73
N ALA A 30 -0.59 6.16 12.73
CA ALA A 30 -1.39 6.64 11.60
C ALA A 30 -1.68 5.53 10.58
N THR A 31 -0.89 4.47 10.55
CA THR A 31 -1.16 3.31 9.71
C THR A 31 -2.37 2.54 10.27
N PRO A 32 -3.41 2.29 9.46
CA PRO A 32 -4.58 1.55 9.95
C PRO A 32 -4.18 0.17 10.49
N LYS A 33 -4.68 -0.17 11.65
CA LYS A 33 -4.54 -1.55 12.13
C LYS A 33 -5.45 -2.45 11.30
N GLY A 34 -4.90 -3.56 10.80
CA GLY A 34 -5.66 -4.51 10.01
C GLY A 34 -6.76 -5.16 10.86
N VAL A 35 -7.87 -5.49 10.20
CA VAL A 35 -8.95 -6.24 10.83
C VAL A 35 -8.45 -7.62 11.26
N LEU A 36 -8.97 -8.10 12.37
CA LEU A 36 -8.66 -9.45 12.87
C LEU A 36 -9.77 -10.40 12.40
N ARG A 37 -9.36 -11.48 11.76
CA ARG A 37 -10.24 -12.58 11.33
C ARG A 37 -9.86 -13.84 12.08
N PRO A 38 -10.80 -14.80 12.24
CA PRO A 38 -10.42 -16.14 12.66
C PRO A 38 -9.32 -16.70 11.75
N PRO A 39 -8.36 -17.51 12.26
CA PRO A 39 -7.22 -17.98 11.48
C PRO A 39 -7.60 -18.67 10.17
N MET A 40 -8.68 -19.44 10.16
CA MET A 40 -9.15 -20.14 8.96
C MET A 40 -9.66 -19.15 7.90
N ASP A 41 -10.39 -18.12 8.32
CA ASP A 41 -10.89 -17.08 7.42
C ASP A 41 -9.76 -16.26 6.84
N GLN A 42 -8.77 -15.91 7.66
CA GLN A 42 -7.60 -15.17 7.19
C GLN A 42 -6.76 -16.02 6.22
N GLN A 43 -6.66 -17.33 6.43
CA GLN A 43 -5.97 -18.21 5.50
C GLN A 43 -6.65 -18.23 4.13
N GLN A 44 -7.98 -18.28 4.10
CA GLN A 44 -8.74 -18.20 2.86
C GLN A 44 -8.55 -16.87 2.15
N VAL A 45 -8.58 -15.77 2.89
CA VAL A 45 -8.27 -14.43 2.36
C VAL A 45 -6.87 -14.38 1.77
N ASN A 46 -5.87 -14.95 2.45
CA ASN A 46 -4.50 -15.01 1.96
C ASN A 46 -4.39 -15.77 0.64
N GLN A 47 -5.12 -16.87 0.50
CA GLN A 47 -5.16 -17.64 -0.74
C GLN A 47 -5.79 -16.85 -1.88
N GLU A 48 -6.89 -16.15 -1.62
CA GLU A 48 -7.54 -15.29 -2.62
C GLU A 48 -6.64 -14.12 -3.01
N CYS A 49 -5.95 -13.50 -2.05
CA CYS A 49 -5.02 -12.41 -2.31
C CYS A 49 -3.81 -12.85 -3.14
N SER A 50 -3.43 -14.12 -3.11
CA SER A 50 -2.33 -14.64 -3.94
C SER A 50 -2.63 -14.51 -5.44
N ARG A 51 -3.88 -14.37 -5.81
CA ARG A 51 -4.32 -14.16 -7.20
C ARG A 51 -4.50 -12.70 -7.57
N LEU A 52 -4.14 -11.80 -6.67
CA LEU A 52 -4.24 -10.36 -6.85
C LEU A 52 -2.85 -9.75 -6.84
N ALA A 53 -2.63 -8.76 -7.69
CA ALA A 53 -1.40 -7.98 -7.69
C ALA A 53 -1.75 -6.51 -7.94
N LEU A 54 -1.19 -5.62 -7.12
CA LEU A 54 -1.39 -4.18 -7.28
C LEU A 54 -0.16 -3.58 -7.95
N TYR A 55 -0.36 -3.03 -9.13
CA TYR A 55 0.64 -2.19 -9.80
C TYR A 55 0.50 -0.78 -9.28
N HIS A 56 1.56 -0.24 -8.71
CA HIS A 56 1.48 1.04 -8.02
C HIS A 56 2.74 1.89 -8.24
N PHE A 57 2.59 3.19 -8.01
CA PHE A 57 3.70 4.11 -7.81
C PHE A 57 3.77 4.42 -6.31
N LYS A 58 4.94 4.22 -5.72
CA LYS A 58 5.11 4.30 -4.27
C LYS A 58 4.65 5.63 -3.68
N THR A 59 4.86 6.73 -4.41
CA THR A 59 4.56 8.09 -3.96
C THR A 59 3.23 8.63 -4.49
N CYS A 60 2.49 7.87 -5.27
CA CYS A 60 1.20 8.30 -5.81
C CYS A 60 0.13 8.33 -4.71
N PRO A 61 -0.57 9.47 -4.50
CA PRO A 61 -1.59 9.58 -3.45
C PRO A 61 -2.74 8.57 -3.62
N PHE A 62 -3.15 8.30 -4.83
CA PHE A 62 -4.22 7.33 -5.11
C PHE A 62 -3.77 5.89 -4.81
N CYS A 63 -2.51 5.58 -5.09
CA CYS A 63 -1.92 4.28 -4.73
C CYS A 63 -1.82 4.12 -3.21
N ILE A 64 -1.49 5.19 -2.50
CA ILE A 64 -1.42 5.20 -1.04
C ILE A 64 -2.79 4.89 -0.45
N LYS A 65 -3.86 5.47 -0.98
CA LYS A 65 -5.23 5.19 -0.54
C LYS A 65 -5.58 3.71 -0.67
N VAL A 66 -5.25 3.10 -1.80
CA VAL A 66 -5.49 1.67 -2.04
C VAL A 66 -4.69 0.82 -1.06
N ARG A 67 -3.41 1.13 -0.85
CA ARG A 67 -2.57 0.39 0.10
C ARG A 67 -3.07 0.51 1.54
N HIS A 68 -3.58 1.68 1.94
CA HIS A 68 -4.20 1.86 3.25
C HIS A 68 -5.43 0.97 3.42
N GLU A 69 -6.28 0.89 2.40
CA GLU A 69 -7.45 0.02 2.43
C GLU A 69 -7.05 -1.46 2.49
N MET A 70 -6.02 -1.86 1.75
CA MET A 70 -5.46 -3.20 1.82
C MET A 70 -4.97 -3.52 3.24
N ALA A 71 -4.27 -2.59 3.88
CA ALA A 71 -3.80 -2.75 5.26
C ALA A 71 -4.97 -2.83 6.24
N ARG A 72 -6.00 -1.99 6.06
CA ARG A 72 -7.19 -1.98 6.90
C ARG A 72 -7.95 -3.31 6.84
N LEU A 73 -8.03 -3.91 5.68
CA LEU A 73 -8.72 -5.18 5.46
C LEU A 73 -7.81 -6.39 5.67
N SER A 74 -6.55 -6.20 6.06
CA SER A 74 -5.54 -7.25 6.24
C SER A 74 -5.38 -8.14 5.00
N LEU A 75 -5.17 -7.49 3.84
CA LEU A 75 -5.04 -8.15 2.55
C LEU A 75 -3.58 -8.22 2.12
N PRO A 76 -2.93 -9.40 2.12
CA PRO A 76 -1.54 -9.56 1.69
C PRO A 76 -1.45 -9.67 0.16
N ILE A 77 -1.85 -8.61 -0.53
CA ILE A 77 -1.80 -8.53 -1.99
C ILE A 77 -0.38 -8.19 -2.43
N THR A 78 0.11 -8.85 -3.46
CA THR A 78 1.44 -8.58 -4.02
C THR A 78 1.51 -7.16 -4.57
N LEU A 79 2.51 -6.40 -4.15
CA LEU A 79 2.77 -5.06 -4.66
C LEU A 79 3.81 -5.14 -5.78
N ARG A 80 3.53 -4.52 -6.92
CA ARG A 80 4.44 -4.44 -8.06
C ARG A 80 4.72 -2.99 -8.37
N ASP A 81 5.99 -2.59 -8.20
CA ASP A 81 6.43 -1.22 -8.43
C ASP A 81 6.54 -0.98 -9.95
N ALA A 82 5.56 -0.27 -10.51
CA ALA A 82 5.57 0.10 -11.92
C ALA A 82 6.31 1.40 -12.19
N GLN A 83 6.77 2.10 -11.14
CA GLN A 83 7.53 3.33 -11.28
C GLN A 83 9.01 3.06 -11.50
N HIS A 84 9.60 2.15 -10.72
CA HIS A 84 11.04 1.90 -10.71
C HIS A 84 11.43 0.57 -11.35
N ASP A 85 10.50 -0.37 -11.50
CA ASP A 85 10.77 -1.66 -12.12
C ASP A 85 10.31 -1.65 -13.58
N PRO A 86 11.25 -1.66 -14.56
CA PRO A 86 10.91 -1.63 -15.98
C PRO A 86 10.07 -2.81 -16.44
N LYS A 87 10.25 -3.97 -15.80
CA LYS A 87 9.49 -5.18 -16.12
C LYS A 87 8.02 -5.01 -15.76
N HIS A 88 7.73 -4.56 -14.56
CA HIS A 88 6.34 -4.33 -14.12
C HIS A 88 5.67 -3.23 -14.93
N ARG A 89 6.41 -2.20 -15.28
CA ARG A 89 5.91 -1.13 -16.14
C ARG A 89 5.58 -1.63 -17.54
N ALA A 90 6.45 -2.46 -18.12
CA ALA A 90 6.22 -3.05 -19.42
C ALA A 90 5.04 -4.02 -19.43
N ASP A 91 4.91 -4.84 -18.39
CA ASP A 91 3.78 -5.76 -18.22
C ASP A 91 2.45 -4.99 -18.11
N LEU A 92 2.44 -3.91 -17.34
CA LEU A 92 1.25 -3.06 -17.19
C LEU A 92 0.81 -2.45 -18.52
N LEU A 93 1.76 -1.98 -19.33
CA LEU A 93 1.46 -1.44 -20.64
C LEU A 93 1.00 -2.51 -21.64
N ALA A 94 1.71 -3.65 -21.69
CA ALA A 94 1.45 -4.70 -22.66
C ALA A 94 0.15 -5.46 -22.37
N GLU A 95 -0.08 -5.81 -21.10
CA GLU A 95 -1.21 -6.62 -20.69
C GLU A 95 -2.40 -5.78 -20.21
N GLY A 96 -2.14 -4.70 -19.48
CA GLY A 96 -3.18 -3.79 -19.01
C GLY A 96 -3.63 -2.77 -20.03
N GLY A 97 -2.81 -2.50 -21.04
CA GLY A 97 -3.12 -1.58 -22.13
C GLY A 97 -2.70 -0.14 -21.90
N LYS A 98 -2.38 0.25 -20.68
CA LYS A 98 -1.92 1.61 -20.37
C LYS A 98 -1.13 1.65 -19.07
N ILE A 99 -0.20 2.60 -18.98
CA ILE A 99 0.55 2.86 -17.75
C ILE A 99 -0.23 3.86 -16.91
N GLN A 100 -1.16 3.34 -16.10
CA GLN A 100 -1.94 4.13 -15.15
C GLN A 100 -1.97 3.38 -13.82
N THR A 101 -1.67 4.06 -12.74
CA THR A 101 -1.70 3.49 -11.40
C THR A 101 -2.64 4.28 -10.49
N PRO A 102 -3.25 3.67 -9.49
CA PRO A 102 -3.17 2.24 -9.18
C PRO A 102 -3.90 1.36 -10.19
N CYS A 103 -3.41 0.13 -10.37
CA CYS A 103 -4.07 -0.86 -11.21
C CYS A 103 -4.04 -2.22 -10.51
N LEU A 104 -5.20 -2.82 -10.33
CA LEU A 104 -5.32 -4.14 -9.71
C LEU A 104 -5.45 -5.21 -10.79
N GLN A 105 -4.50 -6.15 -10.80
CA GLN A 105 -4.57 -7.33 -11.63
C GLN A 105 -5.32 -8.43 -10.86
N ILE A 106 -6.41 -8.89 -11.43
CA ILE A 106 -7.28 -9.91 -10.83
C ILE A 106 -7.20 -11.15 -11.70
N THR A 107 -6.76 -12.26 -11.13
CA THR A 107 -6.72 -13.55 -11.83
C THR A 107 -7.80 -14.44 -11.23
N ASP A 108 -8.72 -14.93 -12.06
CA ASP A 108 -9.80 -15.82 -11.60
C ASP A 108 -9.37 -17.29 -11.59
N ASN A 109 -10.29 -18.18 -11.19
CA ASN A 109 -10.03 -19.62 -11.11
C ASN A 109 -9.76 -20.25 -12.49
N ALA A 110 -10.23 -19.63 -13.57
CA ALA A 110 -10.03 -20.08 -14.95
C ALA A 110 -8.77 -19.45 -15.57
N CYS A 111 -7.91 -18.83 -14.76
CA CYS A 111 -6.69 -18.12 -15.17
C CYS A 111 -6.97 -16.93 -16.11
N LYS A 112 -8.17 -16.42 -16.12
CA LYS A 112 -8.50 -15.18 -16.82
C LYS A 112 -8.05 -13.99 -16.00
N VAL A 113 -7.39 -13.01 -16.65
CA VAL A 113 -6.84 -11.83 -16.02
C VAL A 113 -7.72 -10.63 -16.36
N GLN A 114 -8.14 -9.93 -15.31
CA GLN A 114 -8.85 -8.65 -15.41
C GLN A 114 -7.98 -7.55 -14.84
N TRP A 115 -7.98 -6.39 -15.49
CA TRP A 115 -7.24 -5.21 -15.06
C TRP A 115 -8.22 -4.14 -14.62
N LEU A 116 -8.19 -3.79 -13.34
CA LEU A 116 -9.08 -2.79 -12.76
C LEU A 116 -8.29 -1.52 -12.46
N TYR A 117 -8.68 -0.43 -13.09
CA TYR A 117 -8.11 0.89 -12.92
C TYR A 117 -8.97 1.73 -11.96
N GLU A 118 -8.50 2.90 -11.58
CA GLU A 118 -9.14 3.85 -10.68
C GLU A 118 -9.13 3.39 -9.22
N SER A 119 -8.55 4.22 -8.35
CA SER A 119 -8.44 3.90 -6.93
C SER A 119 -9.81 3.65 -6.27
N LYS A 120 -10.81 4.41 -6.65
CA LYS A 120 -12.17 4.28 -6.12
C LYS A 120 -12.77 2.92 -6.47
N GLU A 121 -12.61 2.49 -7.71
CA GLU A 121 -13.13 1.20 -8.19
C GLU A 121 -12.41 0.04 -7.51
N ILE A 122 -11.10 0.14 -7.35
CA ILE A 122 -10.28 -0.88 -6.68
C ILE A 122 -10.70 -1.01 -5.21
N ILE A 123 -10.84 0.11 -4.51
CA ILE A 123 -11.27 0.12 -3.10
C ILE A 123 -12.65 -0.50 -2.95
N THR A 124 -13.59 -0.12 -3.81
CA THR A 124 -14.95 -0.70 -3.81
C THR A 124 -14.90 -2.20 -4.03
N TYR A 125 -14.12 -2.67 -4.99
CA TYR A 125 -13.94 -4.10 -5.26
C TYR A 125 -13.40 -4.86 -4.05
N LEU A 126 -12.35 -4.31 -3.40
CA LEU A 126 -11.75 -4.93 -2.23
C LEU A 126 -12.73 -4.96 -1.05
N GLN A 127 -13.49 -3.89 -0.83
CA GLN A 127 -14.49 -3.83 0.22
C GLN A 127 -15.61 -4.85 0.01
N GLN A 128 -16.12 -4.97 -1.21
CA GLN A 128 -17.18 -5.90 -1.54
C GLN A 128 -16.72 -7.35 -1.41
N ARG A 129 -15.50 -7.65 -1.81
CA ARG A 129 -14.98 -9.02 -1.82
C ARG A 129 -14.51 -9.48 -0.43
N PHE A 130 -13.91 -8.58 0.35
CA PHE A 130 -13.22 -8.93 1.60
C PHE A 130 -13.81 -8.24 2.82
N SER A 131 -14.96 -7.59 2.73
CA SER A 131 -15.60 -7.00 3.90
C SER A 131 -15.95 -8.09 4.90
N LEU A 132 -15.75 -7.78 6.19
CA LEU A 132 -16.25 -8.66 7.23
C LEU A 132 -17.76 -8.68 7.15
N ALA A 133 -18.34 -9.88 7.02
CA ALA A 133 -19.77 -10.06 7.15
C ALA A 133 -20.15 -9.69 8.60
N VAL A 134 -20.89 -8.61 8.73
CA VAL A 134 -21.43 -8.19 10.04
C VAL A 134 -22.79 -8.81 10.19
#